data_8dbda80f27a8e088fcb330db3cf6fd58
#
_entry.id   8dbda80f27a8e088fcb330db3cf6fd58
#
_cell.length_a   1.000
_cell.length_b   1.000
_cell.length_c   1.000
_cell.angle_alpha   90.00
_cell.angle_beta   90.00
_cell.angle_gamma   90.00
#
_symmetry.space_group_name_H-M   'P 1'
#
loop_
_entity.id
_entity.type
_entity.pdbx_description
1 polymer ?
#
loop_
_entity_poly.entity_id
_entity_poly.type
_entity_poly.pdbx_seq_one_letter_code
_entity_poly.pdbx_strand_id
1 'polypeptide(L)'
;MYDFSELNGEQLQDRKAALITEMETPETRDALSADDMEARKAEIIAIDQEIEARKAAAAEEARKCEEAAQMSGKPIIEEEKKMNFEVNSPEYREAFLKNLQGKELNAEERAAVTAAAAIPTETANKIWGKLELYPILNAIDVMHIPGNVILPVEGTINAAGVVAMGTAAIDAADTLAPVSLGAYKLIKTVEITADVKAMAVPAFEDWLVDRLANKLFRLVAAEVAAGTGTNEPTGLASITASGTYTKTAITYADLLTIIGSLPTEYDPNASFVMSRATFYGNVLNVTTTQKQPVVVADPQAPAKYNIFGFPVIIEDGVGTDIIFGDLKEGYVWNFAKDVEVESDASVAFRTGSTVFRGMALGDGKPTGVGLVRYTKASS
;
A
#
# COMPACT_ATOMS: atom_id res chain seq x y z
N MET A 1 -0.58 -36.41 42.43
CA MET A 1 -0.24 -35.00 42.69
C MET A 1 0.97 -34.69 41.81
N TYR A 2 0.83 -33.78 40.86
CA TYR A 2 1.92 -33.48 39.95
C TYR A 2 2.91 -32.55 40.65
N ASP A 3 4.21 -32.85 40.50
CA ASP A 3 5.30 -32.00 41.04
C ASP A 3 5.96 -31.22 39.93
N PHE A 4 5.84 -29.90 39.98
CA PHE A 4 6.36 -28.97 38.97
C PHE A 4 7.52 -28.10 39.49
N SER A 5 8.08 -28.47 40.67
CA SER A 5 9.11 -27.65 41.36
C SER A 5 10.39 -27.46 40.53
N GLU A 6 10.74 -28.41 39.68
CA GLU A 6 11.97 -28.39 38.86
C GLU A 6 11.78 -27.68 37.51
N LEU A 7 10.56 -27.36 37.10
CA LEU A 7 10.27 -26.77 35.81
C LEU A 7 10.17 -25.23 35.90
N ASN A 8 10.80 -24.52 34.98
CA ASN A 8 10.61 -23.08 34.86
C ASN A 8 9.30 -22.73 34.12
N GLY A 9 8.92 -21.45 34.08
CA GLY A 9 7.66 -20.99 33.49
C GLY A 9 7.52 -21.30 31.99
N GLU A 10 8.63 -21.27 31.24
CA GLU A 10 8.69 -21.55 29.80
C GLU A 10 8.50 -23.07 29.56
N GLN A 11 9.21 -23.89 30.34
CA GLN A 11 9.07 -25.35 30.29
C GLN A 11 7.67 -25.86 30.66
N LEU A 12 6.97 -25.17 31.56
CA LEU A 12 5.58 -25.48 31.86
C LEU A 12 4.64 -25.16 30.69
N GLN A 13 4.87 -24.06 29.98
CA GLN A 13 4.12 -23.72 28.78
C GLN A 13 4.37 -24.72 27.64
N ASP A 14 5.61 -25.10 27.43
CA ASP A 14 6.00 -26.10 26.43
C ASP A 14 5.38 -27.47 26.74
N ARG A 15 5.40 -27.88 28.00
CA ARG A 15 4.75 -29.11 28.44
C ARG A 15 3.24 -29.10 28.23
N LYS A 16 2.58 -27.97 28.52
CA LYS A 16 1.16 -27.77 28.25
C LYS A 16 0.87 -27.87 26.75
N ALA A 17 1.64 -27.22 25.91
CA ALA A 17 1.50 -27.24 24.46
C ALA A 17 1.66 -28.67 23.90
N ALA A 18 2.65 -29.43 24.41
CA ALA A 18 2.84 -30.83 24.03
C ALA A 18 1.62 -31.71 24.38
N LEU A 19 1.07 -31.57 25.60
CA LEU A 19 -0.11 -32.32 26.04
C LEU A 19 -1.36 -31.97 25.20
N ILE A 20 -1.56 -30.71 24.83
CA ILE A 20 -2.65 -30.27 23.94
C ILE A 20 -2.48 -30.90 22.56
N THR A 21 -1.27 -30.86 22.01
CA THR A 21 -0.96 -31.47 20.70
C THR A 21 -1.22 -32.98 20.68
N GLU A 22 -0.84 -33.71 21.76
CA GLU A 22 -1.12 -35.13 21.90
C GLU A 22 -2.61 -35.45 21.92
N MET A 23 -3.44 -34.54 22.47
CA MET A 23 -4.89 -34.71 22.55
C MET A 23 -5.64 -34.30 21.26
N GLU A 24 -5.07 -33.39 20.47
CA GLU A 24 -5.67 -32.86 19.24
C GLU A 24 -5.30 -33.68 18.00
N THR A 25 -4.13 -34.31 17.99
CA THR A 25 -3.67 -35.11 16.84
C THR A 25 -4.47 -36.41 16.74
N PRO A 26 -5.14 -36.71 15.62
CA PRO A 26 -5.99 -37.90 15.51
C PRO A 26 -5.28 -39.23 15.78
N GLU A 27 -4.03 -39.33 15.35
CA GLU A 27 -3.20 -40.55 15.48
C GLU A 27 -2.84 -40.86 16.93
N THR A 28 -2.57 -39.86 17.75
CA THR A 28 -2.24 -39.99 19.16
C THR A 28 -3.49 -40.11 20.03
N ARG A 29 -4.52 -39.33 19.69
CA ARG A 29 -5.81 -39.34 20.41
C ARG A 29 -6.48 -40.69 20.38
N ASP A 30 -6.52 -41.36 19.22
CA ASP A 30 -7.20 -42.66 19.05
C ASP A 30 -6.44 -43.82 19.73
N ALA A 31 -5.17 -43.59 20.11
CA ALA A 31 -4.36 -44.53 20.88
C ALA A 31 -4.50 -44.37 22.40
N LEU A 32 -5.09 -43.25 22.88
CA LEU A 32 -5.27 -42.94 24.30
C LEU A 32 -6.58 -43.55 24.83
N SER A 33 -6.51 -44.16 26.01
CA SER A 33 -7.74 -44.62 26.72
C SER A 33 -8.50 -43.39 27.29
N ALA A 34 -9.77 -43.61 27.67
CA ALA A 34 -10.57 -42.58 28.33
C ALA A 34 -9.92 -42.09 29.65
N ASP A 35 -9.33 -42.99 30.40
CA ASP A 35 -8.61 -42.65 31.65
C ASP A 35 -7.33 -41.83 31.39
N ASP A 36 -6.61 -42.15 30.30
CA ASP A 36 -5.43 -41.37 29.91
C ASP A 36 -5.80 -39.94 29.46
N MET A 37 -6.91 -39.79 28.76
CA MET A 37 -7.45 -38.47 28.37
C MET A 37 -7.85 -37.63 29.58
N GLU A 38 -8.46 -38.23 30.61
CA GLU A 38 -8.77 -37.52 31.85
C GLU A 38 -7.48 -37.14 32.63
N ALA A 39 -6.49 -38.03 32.67
CA ALA A 39 -5.22 -37.76 33.31
C ALA A 39 -4.47 -36.56 32.62
N ARG A 40 -4.47 -36.52 31.28
CA ARG A 40 -3.88 -35.40 30.53
C ARG A 40 -4.59 -34.05 30.79
N LYS A 41 -5.92 -34.08 30.84
CA LYS A 41 -6.71 -32.88 31.20
C LYS A 41 -6.39 -32.41 32.61
N ALA A 42 -6.31 -33.33 33.56
CA ALA A 42 -5.96 -33.01 34.94
C ALA A 42 -4.53 -32.41 35.05
N GLU A 43 -3.57 -32.92 34.29
CA GLU A 43 -2.23 -32.39 34.22
C GLU A 43 -2.21 -30.96 33.64
N ILE A 44 -2.95 -30.68 32.58
CA ILE A 44 -3.08 -29.34 31.99
C ILE A 44 -3.67 -28.35 32.99
N ILE A 45 -4.73 -28.74 33.71
CA ILE A 45 -5.32 -27.88 34.74
C ILE A 45 -4.34 -27.61 35.88
N ALA A 46 -3.56 -28.60 36.27
CA ALA A 46 -2.55 -28.44 37.33
C ALA A 46 -1.42 -27.52 36.88
N ILE A 47 -0.99 -27.58 35.62
CA ILE A 47 0.01 -26.66 35.05
C ILE A 47 -0.54 -25.22 35.04
N ASP A 48 -1.79 -25.00 34.64
CA ASP A 48 -2.40 -23.68 34.62
C ASP A 48 -2.50 -23.08 36.04
N GLN A 49 -2.85 -23.91 37.02
CA GLN A 49 -2.89 -23.48 38.41
C GLN A 49 -1.50 -23.08 38.93
N GLU A 50 -0.46 -23.85 38.58
CA GLU A 50 0.93 -23.56 38.97
C GLU A 50 1.44 -22.26 38.31
N ILE A 51 1.14 -22.04 37.03
CA ILE A 51 1.50 -20.80 36.33
C ILE A 51 0.84 -19.57 36.97
N GLU A 52 -0.44 -19.67 37.29
CA GLU A 52 -1.15 -18.57 37.96
C GLU A 52 -0.66 -18.36 39.41
N ALA A 53 -0.33 -19.43 40.12
CA ALA A 53 0.25 -19.32 41.47
C ALA A 53 1.62 -18.62 41.45
N ARG A 54 2.48 -18.95 40.49
CA ARG A 54 3.78 -18.31 40.32
C ARG A 54 3.65 -16.84 39.90
N LYS A 55 2.70 -16.50 39.04
CA LYS A 55 2.40 -15.10 38.70
C LYS A 55 1.92 -14.31 39.91
N ALA A 56 1.03 -14.90 40.70
CA ALA A 56 0.52 -14.26 41.92
C ALA A 56 1.64 -14.06 42.97
N ALA A 57 2.53 -15.06 43.15
CA ALA A 57 3.67 -14.94 44.04
C ALA A 57 4.67 -13.86 43.58
N ALA A 58 4.97 -13.79 42.29
CA ALA A 58 5.83 -12.76 41.74
C ALA A 58 5.22 -11.34 41.88
N ALA A 59 3.90 -11.21 41.67
CA ALA A 59 3.20 -9.94 41.89
C ALA A 59 3.18 -9.52 43.38
N GLU A 60 3.07 -10.47 44.31
CA GLU A 60 3.13 -10.20 45.72
C GLU A 60 4.55 -9.82 46.19
N GLU A 61 5.59 -10.48 45.64
CA GLU A 61 7.00 -10.09 45.88
C GLU A 61 7.29 -8.68 45.35
N ALA A 62 6.84 -8.37 44.13
CA ALA A 62 6.97 -7.04 43.56
C ALA A 62 6.31 -5.98 44.45
N ARG A 63 5.08 -6.25 44.97
CA ARG A 63 4.41 -5.35 45.86
C ARG A 63 5.13 -5.18 47.22
N LYS A 64 5.64 -6.25 47.79
CA LYS A 64 6.47 -6.20 49.01
C LYS A 64 7.77 -5.42 48.80
N CYS A 65 8.38 -5.52 47.65
CA CYS A 65 9.56 -4.74 47.27
C CYS A 65 9.24 -3.25 47.14
N GLU A 66 8.08 -2.90 46.53
CA GLU A 66 7.61 -1.51 46.42
C GLU A 66 7.28 -0.92 47.82
N GLU A 67 6.61 -1.67 48.70
CA GLU A 67 6.31 -1.25 50.04
C GLU A 67 7.60 -1.05 50.86
N ALA A 68 8.60 -1.94 50.73
CA ALA A 68 9.88 -1.81 51.39
C ALA A 68 10.71 -0.62 50.85
N ALA A 69 10.64 -0.34 49.56
CA ALA A 69 11.29 0.82 48.92
C ALA A 69 10.68 2.15 49.41
N GLN A 70 9.36 2.20 49.58
CA GLN A 70 8.65 3.36 50.12
C GLN A 70 9.01 3.62 51.59
N MET A 71 9.20 2.57 52.38
CA MET A 71 9.60 2.71 53.81
C MET A 71 11.07 3.10 53.96
N SER A 72 11.94 2.82 53.00
CA SER A 72 13.36 3.11 53.10
C SER A 72 13.77 4.51 52.67
N GLY A 73 12.86 5.33 52.15
CA GLY A 73 13.12 6.72 51.74
C GLY A 73 14.17 6.84 50.63
N LYS A 74 14.58 5.74 50.01
CA LYS A 74 15.42 5.77 48.80
C LYS A 74 14.52 6.06 47.61
N PRO A 75 14.91 6.97 46.71
CA PRO A 75 14.18 7.12 45.44
C PRO A 75 14.17 5.75 44.77
N ILE A 76 12.96 5.31 44.40
CA ILE A 76 12.83 4.18 43.44
C ILE A 76 13.64 4.61 42.24
N ILE A 77 14.75 3.92 42.00
CA ILE A 77 15.38 4.01 40.70
C ILE A 77 14.34 3.35 39.78
N GLU A 78 13.50 4.18 39.17
CA GLU A 78 12.86 3.74 37.93
C GLU A 78 14.02 3.18 37.11
N GLU A 79 14.02 1.87 36.84
CA GLU A 79 14.83 1.37 35.74
C GLU A 79 14.45 2.26 34.56
N GLU A 80 15.34 3.15 34.17
CA GLU A 80 15.21 3.92 32.95
C GLU A 80 14.95 2.86 31.89
N LYS A 81 13.69 2.70 31.53
CA LYS A 81 13.29 1.89 30.39
C LYS A 81 14.07 2.50 29.25
N LYS A 82 15.19 1.87 28.86
CA LYS A 82 16.01 2.35 27.74
C LYS A 82 15.06 2.47 26.58
N MET A 83 14.64 3.68 26.29
CA MET A 83 13.73 3.96 25.19
C MET A 83 14.45 3.52 23.92
N ASN A 84 13.82 2.62 23.18
CA ASN A 84 14.35 2.20 21.90
C ASN A 84 13.91 3.22 20.86
N PHE A 85 14.85 3.99 20.32
CA PHE A 85 14.62 4.98 19.30
C PHE A 85 14.98 4.47 17.88
N GLU A 86 14.80 3.19 17.63
CA GLU A 86 14.84 2.69 16.26
C GLU A 86 13.67 3.24 15.46
N VAL A 87 13.83 3.41 14.14
CA VAL A 87 12.82 4.02 13.25
C VAL A 87 11.47 3.28 13.26
N ASN A 88 11.48 2.00 13.63
CA ASN A 88 10.29 1.15 13.77
C ASN A 88 9.67 1.18 15.18
N SER A 89 10.25 1.89 16.14
CA SER A 89 9.76 1.91 17.52
C SER A 89 8.65 2.95 17.73
N PRO A 90 7.69 2.68 18.64
CA PRO A 90 6.64 3.64 18.99
C PRO A 90 7.19 4.91 19.64
N GLU A 91 8.31 4.79 20.38
CA GLU A 91 8.98 5.91 21.05
C GLU A 91 9.58 6.88 20.01
N TYR A 92 10.26 6.36 18.98
CA TYR A 92 10.75 7.19 17.87
C TYR A 92 9.61 7.88 17.13
N ARG A 93 8.53 7.15 16.84
CA ARG A 93 7.34 7.71 16.18
C ARG A 93 6.75 8.87 16.97
N GLU A 94 6.58 8.71 18.29
CA GLU A 94 6.07 9.78 19.14
C GLU A 94 6.99 11.00 19.17
N ALA A 95 8.30 10.78 19.29
CA ALA A 95 9.31 11.83 19.24
C ALA A 95 9.31 12.58 17.88
N PHE A 96 9.24 11.86 16.78
CA PHE A 96 9.16 12.43 15.43
C PHE A 96 7.90 13.30 15.26
N LEU A 97 6.74 12.81 15.67
CA LEU A 97 5.48 13.56 15.59
C LEU A 97 5.45 14.78 16.51
N LYS A 98 6.02 14.68 17.72
CA LYS A 98 6.22 15.81 18.63
C LYS A 98 7.13 16.87 17.99
N ASN A 99 8.22 16.44 17.34
CA ASN A 99 9.12 17.34 16.62
C ASN A 99 8.39 18.09 15.50
N LEU A 100 7.61 17.38 14.68
CA LEU A 100 6.79 18.01 13.65
C LEU A 100 5.79 19.03 14.22
N GLN A 101 5.18 18.73 15.37
CA GLN A 101 4.28 19.64 16.04
C GLN A 101 5.00 20.85 16.67
N GLY A 102 6.35 20.83 16.79
CA GLY A 102 7.13 21.84 17.49
C GLY A 102 6.93 21.78 19.00
N LYS A 103 6.57 20.64 19.56
CA LYS A 103 6.52 20.39 21.00
C LYS A 103 7.93 20.19 21.55
N GLU A 104 8.09 20.42 22.85
CA GLU A 104 9.38 20.20 23.52
C GLU A 104 9.75 18.71 23.50
N LEU A 105 10.98 18.43 23.12
CA LEU A 105 11.60 17.11 23.10
C LEU A 105 12.61 17.03 24.25
N ASN A 106 12.71 15.87 24.87
CA ASN A 106 13.84 15.60 25.76
C ASN A 106 15.15 15.44 24.97
N ALA A 107 16.29 15.33 25.64
CA ALA A 107 17.58 15.28 24.98
C ALA A 107 17.77 14.02 24.10
N GLU A 108 17.24 12.88 24.55
CA GLU A 108 17.30 11.59 23.86
C GLU A 108 16.38 11.56 22.62
N GLU A 109 15.14 12.03 22.78
CA GLU A 109 14.18 12.18 21.66
C GLU A 109 14.75 13.07 20.56
N ARG A 110 15.36 14.22 20.94
CA ARG A 110 15.96 15.15 20.00
C ARG A 110 17.15 14.52 19.27
N ALA A 111 18.03 13.83 19.99
CA ALA A 111 19.18 13.15 19.40
C ALA A 111 18.73 12.07 18.40
N ALA A 112 17.73 11.27 18.77
CA ALA A 112 17.18 10.21 17.92
C ALA A 112 16.57 10.74 16.63
N VAL A 113 15.71 11.76 16.72
CA VAL A 113 15.07 12.37 15.53
C VAL A 113 16.10 13.03 14.62
N THR A 114 17.14 13.69 15.18
CA THR A 114 18.20 14.29 14.41
C THR A 114 19.10 13.25 13.74
N ALA A 115 19.39 12.13 14.41
CA ALA A 115 20.26 11.10 13.89
C ALA A 115 19.60 10.27 12.78
N ALA A 116 18.32 9.89 12.94
CA ALA A 116 17.63 9.06 11.98
C ALA A 116 17.10 9.84 10.77
N ALA A 117 16.59 11.07 10.97
CA ALA A 117 16.00 11.95 9.95
C ALA A 117 15.03 11.25 8.98
N ALA A 118 14.38 10.19 9.44
CA ALA A 118 13.51 9.33 8.64
C ALA A 118 12.08 9.33 9.18
N ILE A 119 11.10 9.09 8.31
CA ILE A 119 9.71 8.90 8.75
C ILE A 119 9.59 7.57 9.48
N PRO A 120 8.91 7.51 10.64
CA PRO A 120 8.63 6.26 11.34
C PRO A 120 7.93 5.23 10.45
N THR A 121 8.30 3.97 10.56
CA THR A 121 7.78 2.89 9.68
C THR A 121 6.25 2.80 9.71
N GLU A 122 5.62 2.92 10.87
CA GLU A 122 4.16 2.89 10.98
C GLU A 122 3.50 4.09 10.29
N THR A 123 4.08 5.28 10.44
CA THR A 123 3.59 6.48 9.74
C THR A 123 3.77 6.35 8.23
N ALA A 124 4.90 5.80 7.78
CA ALA A 124 5.14 5.49 6.38
C ALA A 124 4.10 4.47 5.84
N ASN A 125 3.83 3.39 6.57
CA ASN A 125 2.81 2.42 6.20
C ASN A 125 1.40 3.04 6.11
N LYS A 126 1.05 3.94 7.01
CA LYS A 126 -0.21 4.71 6.93
C LYS A 126 -0.26 5.60 5.69
N ILE A 127 0.86 6.22 5.32
CA ILE A 127 0.97 7.03 4.11
C ILE A 127 0.76 6.15 2.88
N TRP A 128 1.51 5.04 2.76
CA TRP A 128 1.40 4.13 1.63
C TRP A 128 0.03 3.44 1.53
N GLY A 129 -0.62 3.14 2.65
CA GLY A 129 -1.99 2.63 2.67
C GLY A 129 -3.02 3.57 2.03
N LYS A 130 -2.72 4.87 1.89
CA LYS A 130 -3.58 5.81 1.16
C LYS A 130 -3.46 5.67 -0.36
N LEU A 131 -2.40 5.07 -0.88
CA LEU A 131 -2.26 4.76 -2.30
C LEU A 131 -3.35 3.81 -2.77
N GLU A 132 -3.72 2.83 -1.93
CA GLU A 132 -4.77 1.85 -2.23
C GLU A 132 -6.16 2.47 -2.46
N LEU A 133 -6.38 3.71 -2.03
CA LEU A 133 -7.64 4.44 -2.28
C LEU A 133 -7.80 4.86 -3.75
N TYR A 134 -6.74 4.79 -4.54
CA TYR A 134 -6.74 5.18 -5.95
C TYR A 134 -6.67 3.95 -6.86
N PRO A 135 -7.78 3.51 -7.44
CA PRO A 135 -7.83 2.27 -8.23
C PRO A 135 -6.83 2.22 -9.38
N ILE A 136 -6.53 3.38 -10.00
CA ILE A 136 -5.56 3.45 -11.08
C ILE A 136 -4.13 3.13 -10.60
N LEU A 137 -3.76 3.57 -9.38
CA LEU A 137 -2.45 3.30 -8.81
C LEU A 137 -2.28 1.83 -8.38
N ASN A 138 -3.38 1.16 -8.04
CA ASN A 138 -3.35 -0.28 -7.73
C ASN A 138 -3.28 -1.15 -8.99
N ALA A 139 -3.66 -0.60 -10.13
CA ALA A 139 -3.69 -1.34 -11.38
C ALA A 139 -2.37 -1.28 -12.16
N ILE A 140 -1.54 -0.25 -11.94
CA ILE A 140 -0.23 -0.07 -12.58
C ILE A 140 0.89 -0.76 -11.82
N ASP A 141 2.07 -0.89 -12.44
CA ASP A 141 3.28 -1.35 -11.76
C ASP A 141 3.97 -0.19 -11.03
N VAL A 142 4.02 -0.27 -9.69
CA VAL A 142 4.64 0.76 -8.84
C VAL A 142 5.92 0.23 -8.23
N MET A 143 7.03 0.87 -8.56
CA MET A 143 8.37 0.52 -8.08
C MET A 143 8.91 1.57 -7.12
N HIS A 144 9.86 1.15 -6.28
CA HIS A 144 10.59 2.00 -5.32
C HIS A 144 12.10 1.83 -5.51
N ILE A 145 12.60 2.29 -6.65
CA ILE A 145 14.02 2.17 -6.98
C ILE A 145 14.65 3.55 -6.92
N PRO A 146 15.62 3.79 -6.03
CA PRO A 146 16.23 5.09 -5.88
C PRO A 146 17.02 5.51 -7.12
N GLY A 147 16.86 6.80 -7.51
CA GLY A 147 17.54 7.39 -8.65
C GLY A 147 16.82 7.18 -9.99
N ASN A 148 17.54 7.46 -11.08
CA ASN A 148 17.02 7.27 -12.43
C ASN A 148 17.11 5.79 -12.83
N VAL A 149 16.04 5.28 -13.39
CA VAL A 149 15.91 3.86 -13.78
C VAL A 149 15.71 3.75 -15.29
N ILE A 150 16.39 2.79 -15.91
CA ILE A 150 16.16 2.44 -17.31
C ILE A 150 15.62 1.01 -17.31
N LEU A 151 14.39 0.87 -17.77
CA LEU A 151 13.73 -0.43 -17.90
C LEU A 151 13.82 -0.87 -19.36
N PRO A 152 14.38 -2.05 -19.63
CA PRO A 152 14.28 -2.64 -20.95
C PRO A 152 12.84 -3.15 -21.12
N VAL A 153 12.09 -2.57 -22.03
CA VAL A 153 10.78 -3.03 -22.42
C VAL A 153 10.88 -3.68 -23.81
N GLU A 154 10.06 -4.65 -24.06
CA GLU A 154 9.97 -5.29 -25.36
C GLU A 154 9.59 -4.26 -26.43
N GLY A 155 10.41 -4.19 -27.48
CA GLY A 155 10.13 -3.37 -28.64
C GLY A 155 9.43 -4.17 -29.71
N THR A 156 10.16 -4.55 -30.77
CA THR A 156 9.64 -5.44 -31.80
C THR A 156 10.12 -6.85 -31.51
N ILE A 157 9.19 -7.74 -31.14
CA ILE A 157 9.44 -9.18 -31.03
C ILE A 157 8.99 -9.84 -32.32
N ASN A 158 9.88 -10.62 -32.92
CA ASN A 158 9.58 -11.35 -34.11
C ASN A 158 8.91 -12.68 -33.76
N ALA A 159 7.86 -13.00 -34.48
CA ALA A 159 7.13 -14.24 -34.25
C ALA A 159 8.02 -15.47 -34.50
N ALA A 160 7.91 -16.47 -33.63
CA ALA A 160 8.52 -17.76 -33.88
C ALA A 160 7.93 -18.39 -35.15
N GLY A 161 8.80 -18.86 -36.02
CA GLY A 161 8.38 -19.52 -37.28
C GLY A 161 8.45 -21.03 -37.20
N VAL A 162 7.48 -21.71 -37.81
CA VAL A 162 7.59 -23.15 -38.08
C VAL A 162 8.36 -23.36 -39.36
N VAL A 163 9.50 -24.04 -39.27
CA VAL A 163 10.36 -24.35 -40.42
C VAL A 163 10.39 -25.85 -40.65
N ALA A 164 10.56 -26.23 -41.93
CA ALA A 164 10.69 -27.63 -42.29
C ALA A 164 11.99 -28.23 -41.74
N MET A 165 11.98 -29.54 -41.47
CA MET A 165 13.15 -30.25 -40.96
C MET A 165 14.34 -30.07 -41.91
N GLY A 166 15.47 -29.62 -41.38
CA GLY A 166 16.69 -29.34 -42.16
C GLY A 166 16.79 -27.92 -42.71
N THR A 167 15.80 -27.06 -42.49
CA THR A 167 15.84 -25.63 -42.88
C THR A 167 16.24 -24.78 -41.68
N ALA A 168 17.12 -23.80 -41.88
CA ALA A 168 17.48 -22.85 -40.82
C ALA A 168 16.28 -22.00 -40.45
N ALA A 169 16.14 -21.71 -39.12
CA ALA A 169 15.15 -20.75 -38.63
C ALA A 169 15.42 -19.36 -39.23
N ILE A 170 14.37 -18.61 -39.51
CA ILE A 170 14.50 -17.19 -39.87
C ILE A 170 14.60 -16.41 -38.54
N ASP A 171 15.84 -16.18 -38.11
CA ASP A 171 16.10 -15.35 -36.95
C ASP A 171 16.08 -13.88 -37.38
N ALA A 172 15.01 -13.18 -37.07
CA ALA A 172 14.99 -11.73 -37.08
C ALA A 172 15.39 -11.22 -35.67
N ALA A 173 16.23 -10.19 -35.58
CA ALA A 173 16.68 -9.66 -34.33
C ALA A 173 15.53 -8.97 -33.61
N ASP A 174 15.26 -9.39 -32.38
CA ASP A 174 14.34 -8.67 -31.46
C ASP A 174 14.96 -7.36 -31.00
N THR A 175 14.14 -6.35 -30.85
CA THR A 175 14.57 -5.04 -30.34
C THR A 175 13.99 -4.75 -28.98
N LEU A 176 14.81 -4.18 -28.10
CA LEU A 176 14.35 -3.67 -26.81
C LEU A 176 14.16 -2.16 -26.91
N ALA A 177 13.06 -1.67 -26.42
CA ALA A 177 12.80 -0.23 -26.27
C ALA A 177 13.06 0.19 -24.82
N PRO A 178 14.14 0.95 -24.52
CA PRO A 178 14.40 1.37 -23.14
C PRO A 178 13.42 2.45 -22.70
N VAL A 179 12.71 2.22 -21.61
CA VAL A 179 11.92 3.25 -20.91
C VAL A 179 12.78 3.84 -19.80
N SER A 180 13.18 5.10 -19.96
CA SER A 180 13.96 5.81 -18.95
C SER A 180 13.02 6.61 -18.05
N LEU A 181 13.06 6.34 -16.75
CA LEU A 181 12.34 7.06 -15.70
C LEU A 181 13.28 8.02 -14.99
N GLY A 182 12.86 9.28 -14.87
CA GLY A 182 13.56 10.32 -14.17
C GLY A 182 13.10 10.45 -12.71
N ALA A 183 13.21 11.66 -12.18
CA ALA A 183 12.77 11.97 -10.82
C ALA A 183 12.18 13.39 -10.76
N TYR A 184 10.90 13.51 -11.01
CA TYR A 184 10.18 14.77 -10.84
C TYR A 184 9.77 14.97 -9.38
N LYS A 185 9.70 16.24 -8.95
CA LYS A 185 9.31 16.59 -7.58
C LYS A 185 7.79 16.63 -7.45
N LEU A 186 7.26 15.78 -6.59
CA LEU A 186 5.86 15.77 -6.19
C LEU A 186 5.79 16.47 -4.83
N ILE A 187 5.23 17.66 -4.76
CA ILE A 187 5.24 18.49 -3.55
C ILE A 187 3.82 18.90 -3.18
N LYS A 188 3.50 18.75 -1.90
CA LYS A 188 2.32 19.34 -1.30
C LYS A 188 2.70 20.06 -0.01
N THR A 189 2.32 21.32 0.09
CA THR A 189 2.44 22.11 1.32
C THR A 189 1.08 22.36 1.93
N VAL A 190 1.03 22.37 3.27
CA VAL A 190 -0.17 22.70 4.05
C VAL A 190 0.23 23.64 5.17
N GLU A 191 -0.39 24.80 5.24
CA GLU A 191 -0.23 25.74 6.34
C GLU A 191 -1.23 25.42 7.45
N ILE A 192 -0.76 25.38 8.68
CA ILE A 192 -1.53 24.96 9.86
C ILE A 192 -1.46 26.04 10.92
N THR A 193 -2.60 26.39 11.49
CA THR A 193 -2.73 27.31 12.63
C THR A 193 -2.34 26.63 13.94
N ALA A 194 -2.12 27.43 14.98
CA ALA A 194 -1.72 26.96 16.31
C ALA A 194 -2.67 25.93 16.92
N ASP A 195 -3.97 25.98 16.61
CA ASP A 195 -4.98 25.07 17.15
C ASP A 195 -4.72 23.60 16.78
N VAL A 196 -4.29 23.34 15.55
CA VAL A 196 -3.98 21.99 15.10
C VAL A 196 -2.70 21.45 15.74
N LYS A 197 -1.75 22.33 16.06
CA LYS A 197 -0.54 21.96 16.81
C LYS A 197 -0.87 21.49 18.24
N ALA A 198 -1.95 21.98 18.83
CA ALA A 198 -2.40 21.59 20.16
C ALA A 198 -3.07 20.20 20.21
N MET A 199 -3.31 19.56 19.07
CA MET A 199 -3.93 18.23 19.01
C MET A 199 -3.06 17.18 19.74
N ALA A 200 -3.71 16.09 20.16
CA ALA A 200 -2.99 14.90 20.63
C ALA A 200 -2.17 14.28 19.49
N VAL A 201 -1.02 13.72 19.83
CA VAL A 201 -0.05 13.20 18.81
C VAL A 201 -0.68 12.22 17.82
N PRO A 202 -1.47 11.20 18.24
CA PRO A 202 -2.10 10.28 17.29
C PRO A 202 -3.12 10.96 16.35
N ALA A 203 -3.93 11.87 16.87
CA ALA A 203 -4.92 12.61 16.07
C ALA A 203 -4.25 13.55 15.07
N PHE A 204 -3.12 14.14 15.45
CA PHE A 204 -2.29 14.94 14.56
C PHE A 204 -1.69 14.10 13.44
N GLU A 205 -1.19 12.91 13.73
CA GLU A 205 -0.67 11.99 12.72
C GLU A 205 -1.71 11.63 11.66
N ASP A 206 -2.88 11.18 12.10
CA ASP A 206 -3.97 10.78 11.20
C ASP A 206 -4.42 11.96 10.33
N TRP A 207 -4.54 13.15 10.93
CA TRP A 207 -4.86 14.37 10.19
C TRP A 207 -3.78 14.73 9.16
N LEU A 208 -2.49 14.63 9.54
CA LEU A 208 -1.35 14.93 8.65
C LEU A 208 -1.31 13.98 7.47
N VAL A 209 -1.44 12.68 7.73
CA VAL A 209 -1.49 11.63 6.69
C VAL A 209 -2.65 11.89 5.73
N ASP A 210 -3.84 12.19 6.24
CA ASP A 210 -5.00 12.47 5.39
C ASP A 210 -4.83 13.71 4.52
N ARG A 211 -4.19 14.75 5.03
CA ARG A 211 -4.02 16.00 4.29
C ARG A 211 -2.89 15.98 3.29
N LEU A 212 -1.76 15.36 3.62
CA LEU A 212 -0.59 15.31 2.75
C LEU A 212 -0.64 14.10 1.81
N ALA A 213 -0.77 12.88 2.34
CA ALA A 213 -0.71 11.66 1.54
C ALA A 213 -1.84 11.57 0.51
N ASN A 214 -3.10 11.80 0.92
CA ASN A 214 -4.21 11.78 -0.03
C ASN A 214 -4.05 12.78 -1.17
N LYS A 215 -3.51 13.98 -0.90
CA LYS A 215 -3.32 14.98 -1.95
C LYS A 215 -2.14 14.66 -2.85
N LEU A 216 -1.08 14.07 -2.28
CA LEU A 216 0.08 13.64 -3.04
C LEU A 216 -0.29 12.49 -3.99
N PHE A 217 -0.94 11.43 -3.49
CA PHE A 217 -1.34 10.30 -4.34
C PHE A 217 -2.44 10.67 -5.35
N ARG A 218 -3.31 11.62 -5.02
CA ARG A 218 -4.23 12.18 -6.00
C ARG A 218 -3.49 12.90 -7.14
N LEU A 219 -2.42 13.63 -6.84
CA LEU A 219 -1.57 14.22 -7.87
C LEU A 219 -0.94 13.11 -8.71
N VAL A 220 -0.36 12.08 -8.09
CA VAL A 220 0.23 10.93 -8.81
C VAL A 220 -0.81 10.28 -9.74
N ALA A 221 -2.03 10.02 -9.26
CA ALA A 221 -3.09 9.45 -10.08
C ALA A 221 -3.45 10.35 -11.28
N ALA A 222 -3.50 11.66 -11.07
CA ALA A 222 -3.75 12.62 -12.15
C ALA A 222 -2.61 12.64 -13.18
N GLU A 223 -1.36 12.58 -12.73
CA GLU A 223 -0.18 12.52 -13.62
C GLU A 223 -0.13 11.20 -14.40
N VAL A 224 -0.45 10.07 -13.78
CA VAL A 224 -0.59 8.77 -14.46
C VAL A 224 -1.65 8.84 -15.55
N ALA A 225 -2.75 9.55 -15.32
CA ALA A 225 -3.82 9.67 -16.31
C ALA A 225 -3.47 10.66 -17.43
N ALA A 226 -3.00 11.87 -17.09
CA ALA A 226 -2.97 13.03 -17.99
C ALA A 226 -1.59 13.68 -18.18
N GLY A 227 -0.54 13.22 -17.51
CA GLY A 227 0.80 13.81 -17.61
C GLY A 227 1.28 13.95 -19.05
N THR A 228 1.90 15.09 -19.39
CA THR A 228 2.30 15.42 -20.76
C THR A 228 3.72 14.98 -21.11
N GLY A 229 4.53 14.59 -20.11
CA GLY A 229 5.95 14.22 -20.30
C GLY A 229 6.89 15.41 -20.45
N THR A 230 6.39 16.65 -20.33
CA THR A 230 7.20 17.86 -20.44
C THR A 230 7.37 18.50 -19.06
N ASN A 231 8.49 18.25 -18.40
CA ASN A 231 8.79 18.63 -17.01
C ASN A 231 7.86 17.98 -15.97
N GLU A 232 7.16 16.96 -16.37
CA GLU A 232 6.24 16.13 -15.57
C GLU A 232 6.23 14.71 -16.10
N PRO A 233 5.70 13.73 -15.36
CA PRO A 233 5.55 12.35 -15.82
C PRO A 233 4.75 12.24 -17.13
N THR A 234 4.91 11.13 -17.82
CA THR A 234 4.16 10.86 -19.07
C THR A 234 2.95 10.00 -18.75
N GLY A 235 1.74 10.55 -18.90
CA GLY A 235 0.51 9.88 -18.56
C GLY A 235 -0.04 8.97 -19.68
N LEU A 236 -1.07 8.21 -19.36
CA LEU A 236 -1.80 7.32 -20.27
C LEU A 236 -2.42 8.07 -21.46
N ALA A 237 -2.84 9.32 -21.27
CA ALA A 237 -3.37 10.16 -22.33
C ALA A 237 -2.35 10.53 -23.41
N SER A 238 -1.06 10.30 -23.18
CA SER A 238 0.03 10.52 -24.15
C SER A 238 0.27 9.34 -25.09
N ILE A 239 -0.30 8.16 -24.79
CA ILE A 239 -0.21 6.98 -25.66
C ILE A 239 -0.77 7.34 -27.05
N THR A 240 -0.10 6.90 -28.11
CA THR A 240 -0.61 7.10 -29.48
C THR A 240 -1.99 6.46 -29.61
N ALA A 241 -2.97 7.21 -30.14
CA ALA A 241 -4.31 6.69 -30.31
C ALA A 241 -4.32 5.52 -31.30
N SER A 242 -4.86 4.38 -30.87
CA SER A 242 -5.05 3.19 -31.70
C SER A 242 -6.24 3.34 -32.63
N GLY A 243 -7.18 4.23 -32.29
CA GLY A 243 -8.36 4.50 -33.10
C GLY A 243 -9.23 5.61 -32.50
N THR A 244 -10.38 5.83 -33.15
CA THR A 244 -11.39 6.78 -32.70
C THR A 244 -12.73 6.07 -32.54
N TYR A 245 -13.54 6.53 -31.57
CA TYR A 245 -14.90 6.08 -31.39
C TYR A 245 -15.91 7.15 -31.84
N THR A 246 -17.16 6.78 -32.00
CA THR A 246 -18.22 7.63 -32.58
C THR A 246 -18.40 8.92 -31.80
N LYS A 247 -18.47 10.04 -32.51
CA LYS A 247 -18.53 11.41 -31.96
C LYS A 247 -19.70 11.68 -31.03
N THR A 248 -20.88 11.14 -31.36
CA THR A 248 -22.15 11.53 -30.70
C THR A 248 -22.40 10.72 -29.43
N ALA A 249 -22.16 9.40 -29.49
CA ALA A 249 -22.27 8.47 -28.38
C ALA A 249 -21.47 7.22 -28.69
N ILE A 250 -20.91 6.60 -27.66
CA ILE A 250 -20.22 5.30 -27.78
C ILE A 250 -21.27 4.23 -28.11
N THR A 251 -20.99 3.41 -29.11
CA THR A 251 -21.86 2.31 -29.52
C THR A 251 -21.35 0.97 -28.99
N TYR A 252 -22.22 -0.04 -29.04
CA TYR A 252 -21.84 -1.42 -28.75
C TYR A 252 -20.69 -1.89 -29.65
N ALA A 253 -20.73 -1.53 -30.94
CA ALA A 253 -19.69 -1.89 -31.92
C ALA A 253 -18.35 -1.20 -31.60
N ASP A 254 -18.34 0.04 -31.11
CA ASP A 254 -17.12 0.73 -30.72
C ASP A 254 -16.44 -0.01 -29.55
N LEU A 255 -17.20 -0.44 -28.53
CA LEU A 255 -16.65 -1.21 -27.41
C LEU A 255 -16.06 -2.54 -27.85
N LEU A 256 -16.72 -3.25 -28.76
CA LEU A 256 -16.18 -4.50 -29.30
C LEU A 256 -14.91 -4.26 -30.14
N THR A 257 -14.84 -3.15 -30.86
CA THR A 257 -13.65 -2.77 -31.62
C THR A 257 -12.47 -2.47 -30.70
N ILE A 258 -12.71 -1.78 -29.58
CA ILE A 258 -11.70 -1.50 -28.55
C ILE A 258 -11.15 -2.81 -27.98
N ILE A 259 -12.04 -3.72 -27.57
CA ILE A 259 -11.60 -5.02 -27.01
C ILE A 259 -10.84 -5.84 -28.06
N GLY A 260 -11.35 -5.93 -29.29
CA GLY A 260 -10.73 -6.69 -30.34
C GLY A 260 -9.41 -6.12 -30.88
N SER A 261 -9.02 -4.92 -30.49
CA SER A 261 -7.74 -4.30 -30.86
C SER A 261 -6.58 -4.66 -29.92
N LEU A 262 -6.87 -5.24 -28.74
CA LEU A 262 -5.87 -5.68 -27.79
C LEU A 262 -5.40 -7.11 -28.16
N PRO A 263 -4.08 -7.43 -28.13
CA PRO A 263 -3.61 -8.80 -28.24
C PRO A 263 -4.12 -9.66 -27.08
N THR A 264 -4.50 -10.90 -27.37
CA THR A 264 -5.15 -11.81 -26.41
C THR A 264 -4.29 -12.17 -25.19
N GLU A 265 -2.98 -11.99 -25.29
CA GLU A 265 -2.04 -12.21 -24.17
C GLU A 265 -2.28 -11.27 -22.99
N TYR A 266 -2.82 -10.06 -23.23
CA TYR A 266 -3.11 -9.04 -22.19
C TYR A 266 -4.55 -9.10 -21.67
N ASP A 267 -5.44 -9.91 -22.27
CA ASP A 267 -6.84 -10.03 -21.87
C ASP A 267 -7.07 -10.42 -20.40
N PRO A 268 -6.29 -11.33 -19.78
CA PRO A 268 -6.59 -11.82 -18.43
C PRO A 268 -6.62 -10.72 -17.35
N ASN A 269 -5.81 -9.68 -17.51
CA ASN A 269 -5.70 -8.58 -16.56
C ASN A 269 -6.22 -7.25 -17.13
N ALA A 270 -6.79 -7.27 -18.34
CA ALA A 270 -7.24 -6.07 -19.01
C ALA A 270 -8.34 -5.35 -18.22
N SER A 271 -8.30 -4.04 -18.24
CA SER A 271 -9.28 -3.16 -17.62
C SER A 271 -9.56 -1.94 -18.49
N PHE A 272 -10.75 -1.36 -18.34
CA PHE A 272 -11.09 -0.09 -18.95
C PHE A 272 -10.71 1.07 -18.04
N VAL A 273 -10.09 2.11 -18.60
CA VAL A 273 -9.86 3.38 -17.91
C VAL A 273 -10.56 4.48 -18.68
N MET A 274 -11.42 5.22 -18.01
CA MET A 274 -12.16 6.34 -18.60
C MET A 274 -12.62 7.33 -17.54
N SER A 275 -12.94 8.57 -17.97
CA SER A 275 -13.43 9.57 -17.05
C SER A 275 -14.87 9.27 -16.61
N ARG A 276 -15.23 9.82 -15.46
CA ARG A 276 -16.60 9.76 -14.92
C ARG A 276 -17.61 10.32 -15.93
N ALA A 277 -17.28 11.41 -16.62
CA ALA A 277 -18.14 12.04 -17.62
C ALA A 277 -18.35 11.10 -18.83
N THR A 278 -17.29 10.43 -19.30
CA THR A 278 -17.39 9.47 -20.40
C THR A 278 -18.20 8.23 -19.99
N PHE A 279 -17.94 7.70 -18.80
CA PHE A 279 -18.63 6.52 -18.30
C PHE A 279 -20.14 6.75 -18.13
N TYR A 280 -20.54 7.71 -17.28
CA TYR A 280 -21.96 7.95 -16.99
C TYR A 280 -22.71 8.64 -18.13
N GLY A 281 -22.03 9.47 -18.93
CA GLY A 281 -22.65 10.18 -20.04
C GLY A 281 -22.82 9.33 -21.29
N ASN A 282 -21.89 8.42 -21.57
CA ASN A 282 -21.88 7.71 -22.85
C ASN A 282 -21.95 6.18 -22.69
N VAL A 283 -21.16 5.57 -21.78
CA VAL A 283 -20.98 4.12 -21.75
C VAL A 283 -22.10 3.41 -20.99
N LEU A 284 -22.58 3.98 -19.88
CA LEU A 284 -23.58 3.34 -19.03
C LEU A 284 -24.89 3.03 -19.77
N ASN A 285 -25.25 3.83 -20.77
CA ASN A 285 -26.47 3.68 -21.55
C ASN A 285 -26.32 2.78 -22.78
N VAL A 286 -25.10 2.20 -23.01
CA VAL A 286 -24.89 1.31 -24.14
C VAL A 286 -25.62 -0.01 -23.92
N THR A 287 -26.39 -0.40 -24.92
CA THR A 287 -27.12 -1.67 -24.90
C THR A 287 -26.77 -2.52 -26.11
N THR A 288 -26.92 -3.83 -25.96
CA THR A 288 -26.83 -4.79 -27.08
C THR A 288 -27.98 -4.53 -28.07
N THR A 289 -27.93 -5.19 -29.25
CA THR A 289 -29.04 -5.20 -30.25
C THR A 289 -30.35 -5.71 -29.65
N GLN A 290 -30.29 -6.52 -28.57
CA GLN A 290 -31.45 -7.00 -27.84
C GLN A 290 -31.88 -6.09 -26.68
N LYS A 291 -31.32 -4.89 -26.60
CA LYS A 291 -31.58 -3.90 -25.53
C LYS A 291 -31.16 -4.36 -24.12
N GLN A 292 -30.22 -5.27 -24.02
CA GLN A 292 -29.61 -5.65 -22.74
C GLN A 292 -28.46 -4.70 -22.39
N PRO A 293 -28.32 -4.28 -21.14
CA PRO A 293 -27.20 -3.41 -20.72
C PRO A 293 -25.87 -4.13 -20.88
N VAL A 294 -24.88 -3.42 -21.41
CA VAL A 294 -23.50 -3.92 -21.55
C VAL A 294 -22.72 -3.77 -20.25
N VAL A 295 -23.05 -2.74 -19.47
CA VAL A 295 -22.44 -2.47 -18.19
C VAL A 295 -23.14 -3.25 -17.10
N VAL A 296 -22.40 -4.02 -16.33
CA VAL A 296 -22.90 -4.74 -15.16
C VAL A 296 -22.31 -4.11 -13.91
N ALA A 297 -23.19 -3.66 -13.01
CA ALA A 297 -22.78 -3.22 -11.69
C ALA A 297 -22.51 -4.44 -10.80
N ASP A 298 -21.45 -4.40 -10.00
CA ASP A 298 -21.21 -5.42 -8.98
C ASP A 298 -22.16 -5.17 -7.79
N PRO A 299 -23.12 -6.08 -7.52
CA PRO A 299 -24.08 -5.86 -6.45
C PRO A 299 -23.45 -5.92 -5.05
N GLN A 300 -22.25 -6.49 -4.91
CA GLN A 300 -21.53 -6.60 -3.64
C GLN A 300 -20.52 -5.46 -3.42
N ALA A 301 -20.16 -4.74 -4.47
CA ALA A 301 -19.18 -3.65 -4.42
C ALA A 301 -19.74 -2.39 -5.06
N PRO A 302 -20.35 -1.48 -4.29
CA PRO A 302 -20.87 -0.21 -4.81
C PRO A 302 -19.82 0.57 -5.59
N ALA A 303 -20.19 1.11 -6.73
CA ALA A 303 -19.32 1.85 -7.67
C ALA A 303 -18.23 1.01 -8.37
N LYS A 304 -18.29 -0.32 -8.33
CA LYS A 304 -17.55 -1.18 -9.24
C LYS A 304 -18.42 -1.63 -10.40
N TYR A 305 -17.91 -1.43 -11.60
CA TYR A 305 -18.61 -1.72 -12.85
C TYR A 305 -17.74 -2.59 -13.74
N ASN A 306 -18.38 -3.49 -14.48
CA ASN A 306 -17.72 -4.33 -15.46
C ASN A 306 -18.37 -4.10 -16.83
N ILE A 307 -17.56 -4.06 -17.89
CA ILE A 307 -17.98 -4.03 -19.28
C ILE A 307 -17.51 -5.33 -19.91
N PHE A 308 -18.44 -6.17 -20.35
CA PHE A 308 -18.16 -7.52 -20.88
C PHE A 308 -17.30 -8.41 -19.96
N GLY A 309 -17.35 -8.20 -18.64
CA GLY A 309 -16.53 -8.92 -17.67
C GLY A 309 -15.22 -8.22 -17.30
N PHE A 310 -14.77 -7.22 -18.04
CA PHE A 310 -13.59 -6.43 -17.73
C PHE A 310 -13.92 -5.32 -16.73
N PRO A 311 -13.10 -5.12 -15.69
CA PRO A 311 -13.32 -4.07 -14.70
C PRO A 311 -13.14 -2.67 -15.31
N VAL A 312 -13.89 -1.69 -14.76
CA VAL A 312 -13.80 -0.29 -15.16
C VAL A 312 -13.17 0.53 -14.05
N ILE A 313 -12.09 1.20 -14.37
CA ILE A 313 -11.41 2.18 -13.52
C ILE A 313 -11.85 3.57 -13.97
N ILE A 314 -12.42 4.33 -13.04
CA ILE A 314 -12.89 5.69 -13.31
C ILE A 314 -11.82 6.67 -12.85
N GLU A 315 -11.20 7.36 -13.82
CA GLU A 315 -10.20 8.39 -13.57
C GLU A 315 -10.40 9.60 -14.48
N ASP A 316 -10.69 10.74 -13.89
CA ASP A 316 -11.11 11.94 -14.63
C ASP A 316 -10.00 12.57 -15.47
N GLY A 317 -8.73 12.34 -15.12
CA GLY A 317 -7.57 12.85 -15.86
C GLY A 317 -7.49 12.37 -17.31
N VAL A 318 -8.08 11.21 -17.64
CA VAL A 318 -8.09 10.66 -19.01
C VAL A 318 -8.99 11.48 -19.97
N GLY A 319 -9.84 12.34 -19.43
CA GLY A 319 -10.70 13.22 -20.26
C GLY A 319 -11.78 12.46 -21.01
N THR A 320 -11.82 12.63 -22.35
CA THR A 320 -12.79 11.94 -23.20
C THR A 320 -12.30 10.61 -23.75
N ASP A 321 -11.05 10.26 -23.51
CA ASP A 321 -10.44 9.06 -24.06
C ASP A 321 -10.87 7.81 -23.31
N ILE A 322 -10.76 6.68 -23.99
CA ILE A 322 -10.95 5.35 -23.43
C ILE A 322 -9.64 4.58 -23.62
N ILE A 323 -9.11 4.10 -22.52
CA ILE A 323 -7.93 3.26 -22.52
C ILE A 323 -8.35 1.86 -22.08
N PHE A 324 -7.87 0.86 -22.80
CA PHE A 324 -8.17 -0.54 -22.52
C PHE A 324 -6.90 -1.36 -22.58
N GLY A 325 -6.72 -2.28 -21.65
CA GLY A 325 -5.62 -3.22 -21.63
C GLY A 325 -5.11 -3.54 -20.22
N ASP A 326 -3.97 -4.21 -20.16
CA ASP A 326 -3.29 -4.54 -18.91
C ASP A 326 -2.44 -3.35 -18.44
N LEU A 327 -2.93 -2.64 -17.44
CA LEU A 327 -2.24 -1.47 -16.89
C LEU A 327 -0.94 -1.83 -16.19
N LYS A 328 -0.81 -3.04 -15.66
CA LYS A 328 0.38 -3.46 -14.93
C LYS A 328 1.57 -3.66 -15.86
N GLU A 329 1.32 -4.22 -17.05
CA GLU A 329 2.35 -4.36 -18.10
C GLU A 329 2.53 -3.06 -18.88
N GLY A 330 1.44 -2.30 -19.05
CA GLY A 330 1.37 -1.15 -19.93
C GLY A 330 1.84 0.17 -19.34
N TYR A 331 1.98 0.29 -18.03
CA TYR A 331 2.39 1.52 -17.37
C TYR A 331 3.23 1.26 -16.13
N VAL A 332 4.37 1.92 -16.05
CA VAL A 332 5.29 1.80 -14.91
C VAL A 332 5.44 3.15 -14.22
N TRP A 333 5.35 3.14 -12.90
CA TRP A 333 5.64 4.27 -12.03
C TRP A 333 6.79 3.93 -11.08
N ASN A 334 7.79 4.81 -10.97
CA ASN A 334 8.87 4.63 -10.01
C ASN A 334 8.92 5.80 -9.01
N PHE A 335 8.92 5.48 -7.71
CA PHE A 335 9.29 6.43 -6.67
C PHE A 335 10.80 6.38 -6.47
N ALA A 336 11.51 7.37 -7.04
CA ALA A 336 12.96 7.51 -6.88
C ALA A 336 13.35 7.92 -5.45
N LYS A 337 12.42 8.55 -4.74
CA LYS A 337 12.51 8.86 -3.31
C LYS A 337 11.12 8.79 -2.70
N ASP A 338 11.03 8.07 -1.58
CA ASP A 338 9.79 7.94 -0.84
C ASP A 338 9.29 9.27 -0.27
N VAL A 339 8.05 9.27 0.20
CA VAL A 339 7.42 10.46 0.77
C VAL A 339 8.18 10.92 2.01
N GLU A 340 8.64 12.16 2.01
CA GLU A 340 9.21 12.84 3.17
C GLU A 340 8.26 13.90 3.69
N VAL A 341 8.20 14.05 5.00
CA VAL A 341 7.38 15.07 5.65
C VAL A 341 8.29 15.95 6.51
N GLU A 342 8.25 17.24 6.26
CA GLU A 342 9.01 18.25 7.00
C GLU A 342 8.09 19.38 7.46
N SER A 343 8.49 20.08 8.51
CA SER A 343 7.77 21.24 9.03
C SER A 343 8.69 22.45 9.19
N ASP A 344 8.19 23.64 8.84
CA ASP A 344 8.90 24.90 9.03
C ASP A 344 7.93 25.97 9.55
N ALA A 345 8.31 26.61 10.66
CA ALA A 345 7.55 27.70 11.27
C ALA A 345 8.05 29.08 10.79
N SER A 346 9.24 29.17 10.16
CA SER A 346 9.85 30.45 9.80
C SER A 346 9.11 31.14 8.65
N VAL A 347 8.59 30.38 7.71
CA VAL A 347 7.88 30.88 6.52
C VAL A 347 6.60 31.62 6.87
N ALA A 348 5.90 31.15 7.91
CA ALA A 348 4.61 31.67 8.33
C ALA A 348 4.68 32.37 9.72
N PHE A 349 5.83 32.92 10.07
CA PHE A 349 6.07 33.54 11.38
C PHE A 349 5.06 34.66 11.70
N ARG A 350 4.70 35.48 10.70
CA ARG A 350 3.76 36.60 10.88
C ARG A 350 2.33 36.19 11.17
N THR A 351 1.93 35.00 10.72
CA THR A 351 0.57 34.46 10.94
C THR A 351 0.51 33.52 12.16
N GLY A 352 1.67 33.20 12.77
CA GLY A 352 1.75 32.20 13.85
C GLY A 352 1.46 30.77 13.39
N SER A 353 1.49 30.54 12.08
CA SER A 353 1.23 29.24 11.46
C SER A 353 2.53 28.45 11.27
N THR A 354 2.42 27.15 11.03
CA THR A 354 3.53 26.28 10.60
C THR A 354 3.20 25.67 9.25
N VAL A 355 4.17 25.65 8.37
CA VAL A 355 4.02 25.03 7.05
C VAL A 355 4.57 23.61 7.11
N PHE A 356 3.77 22.65 6.70
CA PHE A 356 4.16 21.25 6.52
C PHE A 356 4.33 20.99 5.03
N ARG A 357 5.39 20.29 4.69
CA ARG A 357 5.70 19.90 3.32
C ARG A 357 5.77 18.39 3.23
N GLY A 358 4.91 17.79 2.41
CA GLY A 358 5.09 16.43 1.92
C GLY A 358 5.76 16.48 0.55
N MET A 359 6.84 15.73 0.38
CA MET A 359 7.60 15.66 -0.87
C MET A 359 7.94 14.20 -1.20
N ALA A 360 7.80 13.85 -2.45
CA ALA A 360 8.31 12.61 -3.02
C ALA A 360 9.00 12.91 -4.36
N LEU A 361 9.85 12.03 -4.81
CA LEU A 361 10.40 12.08 -6.16
C LEU A 361 9.91 10.86 -6.92
N GLY A 362 9.37 11.08 -8.11
CA GLY A 362 8.89 9.97 -8.93
C GLY A 362 8.73 10.36 -10.39
N ASP A 363 8.62 9.35 -11.24
CA ASP A 363 8.31 9.48 -12.66
C ASP A 363 7.51 8.25 -13.10
N GLY A 364 6.71 8.43 -14.12
CA GLY A 364 5.92 7.35 -14.71
C GLY A 364 5.84 7.49 -16.21
N LYS A 365 5.84 6.34 -16.90
CA LYS A 365 5.73 6.31 -18.36
C LYS A 365 4.98 5.07 -18.83
N PRO A 366 4.20 5.18 -19.92
CA PRO A 366 3.69 4.02 -20.63
C PRO A 366 4.84 3.20 -21.23
N THR A 367 4.75 1.89 -21.14
CA THR A 367 5.73 0.96 -21.70
C THR A 367 5.62 0.83 -23.23
N GLY A 368 4.45 1.18 -23.79
CA GLY A 368 4.16 1.04 -25.22
C GLY A 368 3.56 -0.31 -25.59
N VAL A 369 3.39 -1.23 -24.64
CA VAL A 369 2.79 -2.56 -24.86
C VAL A 369 1.53 -2.73 -24.00
N GLY A 370 0.67 -3.65 -24.36
CA GLY A 370 -0.48 -4.07 -23.56
C GLY A 370 -1.60 -3.05 -23.37
N LEU A 371 -1.52 -1.86 -23.98
CA LEU A 371 -2.52 -0.80 -23.86
C LEU A 371 -2.96 -0.29 -25.25
N VAL A 372 -4.24 -0.06 -25.38
CA VAL A 372 -4.83 0.62 -26.54
C VAL A 372 -5.60 1.86 -26.06
N ARG A 373 -5.47 2.96 -26.80
CA ARG A 373 -6.15 4.21 -26.53
C ARG A 373 -7.07 4.55 -27.69
N TYR A 374 -8.29 4.88 -27.35
CA TYR A 374 -9.29 5.37 -28.30
C TYR A 374 -9.72 6.79 -27.93
N THR A 375 -9.68 7.67 -28.91
CA THR A 375 -10.07 9.06 -28.73
C THR A 375 -11.45 9.31 -29.34
N LYS A 376 -12.13 10.34 -28.85
CA LYS A 376 -13.39 10.78 -29.44
C LYS A 376 -13.12 11.37 -30.82
N ALA A 377 -13.87 10.92 -31.85
CA ALA A 377 -13.76 11.45 -33.20
C ALA A 377 -13.97 12.96 -33.22
N SER A 378 -13.09 13.71 -33.90
CA SER A 378 -13.22 15.15 -34.07
C SER A 378 -14.43 15.51 -34.94
N SER A 379 -14.89 16.75 -34.79
CA SER A 379 -16.03 17.31 -35.53
C SER A 379 -15.73 17.47 -36.98
#